data_6349ba94b0d45dd949e0727ce7b0b530
#
_entry.id   6349ba94b0d45dd949e0727ce7b0b530
#
_cell.length_a   1.000
_cell.length_b   1.000
_cell.length_c   1.000
_cell.angle_alpha   90.00
_cell.angle_beta   90.00
_cell.angle_gamma   90.00
#
_symmetry.space_group_name_H-M   'P 1'
#
loop_
_entity.id
_entity.type
_entity.pdbx_description
1 polymer ?
#
loop_
_entity_poly.entity_id
_entity_poly.type
_entity_poly.pdbx_seq_one_letter_code
_entity_poly.pdbx_strand_id
1 'polypeptide(L)'
;DEELVTPILNFLLTRDIHMDAFIGGKGYTPIQCVETAQKLTVPSSIKNYIITTRTRLDNILQFIHENQLKVQKMTLNFYPAADGTLIDRETVRKFLVSNPSITTVCGGYNNLEFTRADANKGVGLRKLAEILGVNPDATMAIGDTENDLAIIEAAGIGVAMGNATDAVKARADYVTTTNTKDGVAAAIEHFIL
;
A
#
# COMPACT_ATOMS: atom_id res chain seq x y z
N ASP A 1 -4.83 -4.61 -15.04
CA ASP A 1 -5.24 -4.56 -16.45
C ASP A 1 -6.17 -3.36 -16.67
N GLU A 2 -6.23 -2.84 -17.89
CA GLU A 2 -6.99 -1.64 -18.26
C GLU A 2 -8.49 -1.79 -17.98
N GLU A 3 -9.06 -2.96 -18.30
CA GLU A 3 -10.49 -3.26 -18.04
C GLU A 3 -10.88 -3.11 -16.57
N LEU A 4 -9.96 -3.46 -15.66
CA LEU A 4 -10.18 -3.34 -14.23
C LEU A 4 -9.97 -1.90 -13.75
N VAL A 5 -8.94 -1.22 -14.26
CA VAL A 5 -8.51 0.08 -13.72
C VAL A 5 -9.31 1.25 -14.29
N THR A 6 -9.80 1.16 -15.52
CA THR A 6 -10.54 2.25 -16.19
C THR A 6 -11.81 2.68 -15.43
N PRO A 7 -12.73 1.78 -15.03
CA PRO A 7 -13.91 2.18 -14.27
C PRO A 7 -13.54 2.76 -12.89
N ILE A 8 -12.44 2.27 -12.30
CA ILE A 8 -11.97 2.79 -11.01
C ILE A 8 -11.43 4.21 -11.17
N LEU A 9 -10.57 4.44 -12.16
CA LEU A 9 -10.04 5.79 -12.43
C LEU A 9 -11.16 6.77 -12.78
N ASN A 10 -12.12 6.38 -13.61
CA ASN A 10 -13.28 7.21 -13.91
C ASN A 10 -14.05 7.63 -12.65
N PHE A 11 -14.25 6.70 -11.72
CA PHE A 11 -14.89 7.01 -10.43
C PHE A 11 -14.01 7.94 -9.56
N LEU A 12 -12.72 7.66 -9.45
CA LEU A 12 -11.80 8.43 -8.59
C LEU A 12 -11.57 9.84 -9.11
N LEU A 13 -11.49 10.04 -10.43
CA LEU A 13 -11.27 11.35 -11.07
C LEU A 13 -12.44 12.33 -10.85
N THR A 14 -13.62 11.86 -10.42
CA THR A 14 -14.76 12.71 -10.03
C THR A 14 -14.69 13.17 -8.57
N ARG A 15 -13.66 12.80 -7.80
CA ARG A 15 -13.55 13.06 -6.37
C ARG A 15 -12.45 14.08 -6.06
N ASP A 16 -12.65 14.86 -5.00
CA ASP A 16 -11.63 15.80 -4.52
C ASP A 16 -10.66 15.05 -3.58
N ILE A 17 -9.79 14.22 -4.18
CA ILE A 17 -8.78 13.42 -3.49
C ILE A 17 -7.44 13.54 -4.19
N HIS A 18 -6.35 13.29 -3.47
CA HIS A 18 -5.06 13.09 -4.10
C HIS A 18 -4.86 11.62 -4.44
N MET A 19 -4.42 11.32 -5.67
CA MET A 19 -4.14 9.95 -6.09
C MET A 19 -2.83 9.83 -6.84
N ASP A 20 -2.12 8.73 -6.59
CA ASP A 20 -0.94 8.29 -7.31
C ASP A 20 -1.18 6.91 -7.91
N ALA A 21 -0.86 6.71 -9.19
CA ALA A 21 -0.77 5.40 -9.83
C ALA A 21 0.69 4.99 -9.98
N PHE A 22 1.00 3.76 -9.59
CA PHE A 22 2.35 3.18 -9.75
C PHE A 22 2.37 2.24 -10.94
N ILE A 23 3.22 2.56 -11.92
CA ILE A 23 3.35 1.87 -13.20
C ILE A 23 4.83 1.70 -13.53
N GLY A 24 5.28 0.46 -13.71
CA GLY A 24 6.69 0.18 -14.01
C GLY A 24 7.67 0.71 -12.95
N GLY A 25 7.27 0.72 -11.67
CA GLY A 25 8.08 1.24 -10.56
C GLY A 25 8.12 2.78 -10.46
N LYS A 26 7.38 3.51 -11.29
CA LYS A 26 7.29 4.97 -11.25
C LYS A 26 5.90 5.41 -10.74
N GLY A 27 5.87 6.54 -10.04
CA GLY A 27 4.62 7.15 -9.57
C GLY A 27 4.12 8.23 -10.54
N TYR A 28 2.84 8.18 -10.87
CA TYR A 28 2.16 9.13 -11.75
C TYR A 28 0.96 9.74 -11.03
N THR A 29 0.79 11.05 -11.15
CA THR A 29 -0.32 11.80 -10.56
C THR A 29 -1.09 12.53 -11.66
N PRO A 30 -2.44 12.38 -11.75
CA PRO A 30 -3.24 13.23 -12.63
C PRO A 30 -3.07 14.71 -12.28
N ILE A 31 -2.94 15.57 -13.28
CA ILE A 31 -2.64 17.00 -13.07
C ILE A 31 -3.66 17.68 -12.15
N GLN A 32 -4.93 17.30 -12.22
CA GLN A 32 -6.00 17.80 -11.36
C GLN A 32 -5.84 17.44 -9.89
N CYS A 33 -5.04 16.40 -9.57
CA CYS A 33 -4.75 15.98 -8.21
C CYS A 33 -3.50 16.64 -7.61
N VAL A 34 -2.76 17.43 -8.40
CA VAL A 34 -1.52 18.08 -7.92
C VAL A 34 -1.81 19.13 -6.84
N GLU A 35 -2.87 19.92 -7.02
CA GLU A 35 -3.27 20.92 -6.03
C GLU A 35 -3.80 20.27 -4.74
N THR A 36 -4.45 19.10 -4.85
CA THR A 36 -4.95 18.38 -3.68
C THR A 36 -3.83 17.88 -2.77
N ALA A 37 -2.61 17.66 -3.31
CA ALA A 37 -1.45 17.31 -2.51
C ALA A 37 -1.11 18.40 -1.45
N GLN A 38 -1.39 19.65 -1.74
CA GLN A 38 -1.15 20.75 -0.80
C GLN A 38 -2.10 20.71 0.42
N LYS A 39 -3.30 20.15 0.25
CA LYS A 39 -4.33 20.02 1.29
C LYS A 39 -4.04 18.85 2.26
N LEU A 40 -3.10 17.96 1.93
CA LEU A 40 -2.81 16.78 2.75
C LEU A 40 -2.24 17.17 4.12
N THR A 41 -2.74 16.52 5.16
CA THR A 41 -2.28 16.66 6.55
C THR A 41 -1.22 15.62 6.89
N VAL A 42 -0.14 15.59 6.12
CA VAL A 42 1.01 14.70 6.30
C VAL A 42 2.26 15.52 6.64
N PRO A 43 3.30 14.92 7.23
CA PRO A 43 4.58 15.61 7.46
C PRO A 43 5.12 16.26 6.19
N SER A 44 5.75 17.43 6.34
CA SER A 44 6.26 18.21 5.20
C SER A 44 7.23 17.43 4.33
N SER A 45 8.03 16.54 4.91
CA SER A 45 8.94 15.65 4.18
C SER A 45 8.18 14.70 3.25
N ILE A 46 7.09 14.12 3.72
CA ILE A 46 6.23 13.22 2.91
C ILE A 46 5.51 14.02 1.82
N LYS A 47 4.98 15.21 2.16
CA LYS A 47 4.35 16.10 1.19
C LYS A 47 5.31 16.47 0.06
N ASN A 48 6.52 16.90 0.41
CA ASN A 48 7.56 17.22 -0.56
C ASN A 48 7.93 16.01 -1.42
N TYR A 49 8.08 14.84 -0.83
CA TYR A 49 8.34 13.60 -1.56
C TYR A 49 7.25 13.33 -2.60
N ILE A 50 5.97 13.40 -2.22
CA ILE A 50 4.85 13.21 -3.15
C ILE A 50 4.93 14.24 -4.30
N ILE A 51 5.10 15.52 -4.00
CA ILE A 51 5.09 16.60 -5.00
C ILE A 51 6.27 16.50 -5.97
N THR A 52 7.44 16.08 -5.50
CA THR A 52 8.70 16.14 -6.28
C THR A 52 9.02 14.86 -7.03
N THR A 53 8.46 13.71 -6.63
CA THR A 53 8.83 12.41 -7.22
C THR A 53 7.79 11.85 -8.20
N ARG A 54 6.63 12.47 -8.33
CA ARG A 54 5.57 12.01 -9.22
C ARG A 54 5.66 12.68 -10.60
N THR A 55 5.48 11.87 -11.63
CA THR A 55 5.27 12.38 -13.00
C THR A 55 3.82 12.81 -13.13
N ARG A 56 3.60 14.06 -13.54
CA ARG A 56 2.28 14.63 -13.74
C ARG A 56 1.75 14.25 -15.11
N LEU A 57 0.49 13.84 -15.18
CA LEU A 57 -0.19 13.45 -16.42
C LEU A 57 -1.45 14.30 -16.62
N ASP A 58 -1.61 14.86 -17.80
CA ASP A 58 -2.81 15.60 -18.18
C ASP A 58 -4.01 14.65 -18.28
N ASN A 59 -3.81 13.47 -18.83
CA ASN A 59 -4.81 12.43 -18.96
C ASN A 59 -4.22 11.04 -18.68
N ILE A 60 -4.42 10.56 -17.45
CA ILE A 60 -3.89 9.27 -17.01
C ILE A 60 -4.54 8.09 -17.74
N LEU A 61 -5.83 8.18 -18.08
CA LEU A 61 -6.53 7.12 -18.82
C LEU A 61 -5.98 6.96 -20.22
N GLN A 62 -5.80 8.07 -20.93
CA GLN A 62 -5.20 8.07 -22.25
C GLN A 62 -3.77 7.53 -22.22
N PHE A 63 -2.97 7.96 -21.24
CA PHE A 63 -1.60 7.49 -21.06
C PHE A 63 -1.52 5.97 -20.84
N ILE A 64 -2.41 5.40 -20.02
CA ILE A 64 -2.49 3.96 -19.80
C ILE A 64 -2.89 3.23 -21.08
N HIS A 65 -3.92 3.71 -21.77
CA HIS A 65 -4.45 3.11 -22.98
C HIS A 65 -3.42 3.10 -24.13
N GLU A 66 -2.88 4.26 -24.50
CA GLU A 66 -1.97 4.41 -25.64
C GLU A 66 -0.66 3.62 -25.45
N ASN A 67 -0.20 3.46 -24.23
CA ASN A 67 1.03 2.74 -23.91
C ASN A 67 0.78 1.29 -23.42
N GLN A 68 -0.46 0.81 -23.43
CA GLN A 68 -0.86 -0.54 -22.98
C GLN A 68 -0.29 -0.91 -21.59
N LEU A 69 -0.36 0.04 -20.66
CA LEU A 69 0.29 -0.06 -19.36
C LEU A 69 -0.58 -0.82 -18.34
N LYS A 70 0.10 -1.47 -17.40
CA LYS A 70 -0.53 -2.12 -16.24
C LYS A 70 -0.27 -1.31 -14.99
N VAL A 71 -1.32 -0.87 -14.32
CA VAL A 71 -1.22 -0.21 -13.02
C VAL A 71 -0.96 -1.29 -11.95
N GLN A 72 0.15 -1.16 -11.23
CA GLN A 72 0.58 -2.13 -10.23
C GLN A 72 -0.09 -1.87 -8.87
N LYS A 73 -0.17 -0.60 -8.50
CA LYS A 73 -0.75 -0.13 -7.24
C LYS A 73 -1.30 1.28 -7.41
N MET A 74 -2.31 1.63 -6.65
CA MET A 74 -2.70 3.01 -6.46
C MET A 74 -2.66 3.39 -4.98
N THR A 75 -2.27 4.61 -4.69
CA THR A 75 -2.33 5.23 -3.37
C THR A 75 -3.26 6.44 -3.44
N LEU A 76 -4.26 6.44 -2.59
CA LEU A 76 -5.24 7.50 -2.46
C LEU A 76 -5.01 8.19 -1.11
N ASN A 77 -4.89 9.50 -1.11
CA ASN A 77 -4.73 10.29 0.10
C ASN A 77 -5.93 11.21 0.26
N PHE A 78 -6.46 11.21 1.47
CA PHE A 78 -7.65 11.98 1.84
C PHE A 78 -7.26 13.10 2.79
N TYR A 79 -8.03 14.16 2.81
CA TYR A 79 -7.85 15.26 3.75
C TYR A 79 -9.14 15.46 4.56
N PRO A 80 -9.00 15.99 5.79
CA PRO A 80 -10.14 16.11 6.68
C PRO A 80 -11.04 17.27 6.29
N ALA A 81 -12.34 17.10 6.47
CA ALA A 81 -13.32 18.15 6.58
C ALA A 81 -13.16 18.92 7.91
N ALA A 82 -13.95 19.96 8.10
CA ALA A 82 -13.90 20.78 9.32
C ALA A 82 -14.23 20.01 10.61
N ASP A 83 -15.02 18.94 10.50
CA ASP A 83 -15.36 18.04 11.61
C ASP A 83 -14.34 16.90 11.85
N GLY A 84 -13.25 16.88 11.07
CA GLY A 84 -12.22 15.85 11.14
C GLY A 84 -12.52 14.57 10.37
N THR A 85 -13.68 14.43 9.75
CA THR A 85 -13.99 13.30 8.87
C THR A 85 -13.17 13.38 7.59
N LEU A 86 -12.73 12.21 7.07
CA LEU A 86 -11.99 12.18 5.82
C LEU A 86 -12.94 12.23 4.62
N ILE A 87 -12.83 13.30 3.84
CA ILE A 87 -13.67 13.52 2.67
C ILE A 87 -13.55 12.35 1.70
N ASP A 88 -14.69 11.83 1.26
CA ASP A 88 -14.84 10.72 0.29
C ASP A 88 -14.21 9.36 0.69
N ARG A 89 -13.43 9.26 1.78
CA ARG A 89 -12.68 8.04 2.11
C ARG A 89 -13.58 6.81 2.21
N GLU A 90 -14.66 6.90 2.95
CA GLU A 90 -15.55 5.75 3.15
C GLU A 90 -16.33 5.39 1.87
N THR A 91 -16.72 6.38 1.08
CA THR A 91 -17.38 6.20 -0.22
C THR A 91 -16.46 5.48 -1.20
N VAL A 92 -15.19 5.92 -1.27
CA VAL A 92 -14.17 5.30 -2.11
C VAL A 92 -13.85 3.89 -1.62
N ARG A 93 -13.69 3.69 -0.31
CA ARG A 93 -13.44 2.36 0.26
C ARG A 93 -14.55 1.38 -0.10
N LYS A 94 -15.83 1.75 0.10
CA LYS A 94 -16.97 0.91 -0.24
C LYS A 94 -17.01 0.56 -1.72
N PHE A 95 -16.71 1.53 -2.59
CA PHE A 95 -16.63 1.28 -4.03
C PHE A 95 -15.53 0.28 -4.37
N LEU A 96 -14.32 0.44 -3.83
CA LEU A 96 -13.21 -0.45 -4.11
C LEU A 96 -13.45 -1.87 -3.60
N VAL A 97 -13.91 -2.04 -2.35
CA VAL A 97 -14.13 -3.37 -1.76
C VAL A 97 -15.34 -4.11 -2.36
N SER A 98 -16.21 -3.43 -3.09
CA SER A 98 -17.29 -4.09 -3.83
C SER A 98 -16.78 -4.91 -5.02
N ASN A 99 -15.54 -4.69 -5.45
CA ASN A 99 -14.90 -5.47 -6.50
C ASN A 99 -13.99 -6.57 -5.89
N PRO A 100 -14.33 -7.86 -6.01
CA PRO A 100 -13.57 -8.95 -5.40
C PRO A 100 -12.16 -9.12 -5.98
N SER A 101 -11.87 -8.49 -7.13
CA SER A 101 -10.54 -8.51 -7.75
C SER A 101 -9.56 -7.50 -7.12
N ILE A 102 -10.01 -6.73 -6.10
CA ILE A 102 -9.22 -5.67 -5.46
C ILE A 102 -9.09 -5.95 -3.97
N THR A 103 -7.90 -5.72 -3.45
CA THR A 103 -7.65 -5.62 -2.02
C THR A 103 -7.24 -4.21 -1.66
N THR A 104 -7.70 -3.74 -0.49
CA THR A 104 -7.37 -2.41 0.04
C THR A 104 -6.64 -2.55 1.36
N VAL A 105 -5.61 -1.73 1.56
CA VAL A 105 -4.87 -1.64 2.81
C VAL A 105 -4.68 -0.17 3.21
N CYS A 106 -4.58 0.10 4.50
CA CYS A 106 -4.24 1.41 5.02
C CYS A 106 -2.74 1.43 5.36
N GLY A 107 -1.97 2.32 4.72
CA GLY A 107 -0.53 2.48 4.96
C GLY A 107 -0.19 3.58 5.98
N GLY A 108 -1.18 4.17 6.63
CA GLY A 108 -1.03 5.31 7.55
C GLY A 108 -1.35 6.67 6.91
N TYR A 109 -1.25 7.74 7.68
CA TYR A 109 -1.49 9.12 7.22
C TYR A 109 -2.79 9.34 6.43
N ASN A 110 -3.88 8.65 6.82
CA ASN A 110 -5.19 8.79 6.19
C ASN A 110 -5.26 8.32 4.72
N ASN A 111 -4.33 7.50 4.29
CA ASN A 111 -4.33 6.96 2.95
C ASN A 111 -5.16 5.67 2.81
N LEU A 112 -5.41 5.29 1.58
CA LEU A 112 -5.92 4.00 1.19
C LEU A 112 -5.11 3.54 -0.02
N GLU A 113 -4.46 2.41 0.10
CA GLU A 113 -3.76 1.77 -1.01
C GLU A 113 -4.62 0.64 -1.54
N PHE A 114 -4.57 0.40 -2.84
CA PHE A 114 -5.18 -0.79 -3.40
C PHE A 114 -4.34 -1.41 -4.52
N THR A 115 -4.46 -2.72 -4.60
CA THR A 115 -3.83 -3.57 -5.60
C THR A 115 -4.84 -4.61 -6.07
N ARG A 116 -4.46 -5.47 -7.01
CA ARG A 116 -5.21 -6.70 -7.26
C ARG A 116 -5.25 -7.57 -5.99
N ALA A 117 -6.33 -8.28 -5.79
CA ALA A 117 -6.50 -9.13 -4.60
C ALA A 117 -5.45 -10.25 -4.50
N ASP A 118 -4.95 -10.73 -5.65
CA ASP A 118 -3.88 -11.72 -5.74
C ASP A 118 -2.45 -11.12 -5.70
N ALA A 119 -2.32 -9.79 -5.51
CA ALA A 119 -1.04 -9.08 -5.45
C ALA A 119 -0.84 -8.46 -4.07
N ASN A 120 -0.42 -9.27 -3.10
CA ASN A 120 -0.09 -8.83 -1.75
C ASN A 120 1.34 -9.26 -1.37
N LYS A 121 1.84 -8.79 -0.22
CA LYS A 121 3.20 -9.09 0.25
C LYS A 121 3.45 -10.58 0.46
N GLY A 122 2.45 -11.35 0.89
CA GLY A 122 2.56 -12.80 1.09
C GLY A 122 2.72 -13.57 -0.22
N VAL A 123 1.93 -13.20 -1.24
CA VAL A 123 2.10 -13.74 -2.59
C VAL A 123 3.49 -13.38 -3.14
N GLY A 124 3.96 -12.15 -2.90
CA GLY A 124 5.29 -11.70 -3.28
C GLY A 124 6.40 -12.54 -2.63
N LEU A 125 6.30 -12.84 -1.33
CA LEU A 125 7.25 -13.68 -0.62
C LEU A 125 7.31 -15.09 -1.23
N ARG A 126 6.17 -15.73 -1.41
CA ARG A 126 6.11 -17.09 -1.99
C ARG A 126 6.69 -17.14 -3.41
N LYS A 127 6.38 -16.12 -4.23
CA LYS A 127 6.93 -16.04 -5.58
C LYS A 127 8.44 -15.82 -5.60
N LEU A 128 8.95 -15.00 -4.68
CA LEU A 128 10.40 -14.80 -4.51
C LEU A 128 11.09 -16.09 -4.06
N ALA A 129 10.50 -16.79 -3.08
CA ALA A 129 11.02 -18.08 -2.61
C ALA A 129 11.07 -19.10 -3.75
N GLU A 130 10.00 -19.21 -4.57
CA GLU A 130 9.98 -20.06 -5.77
C GLU A 130 11.11 -19.73 -6.74
N ILE A 131 11.30 -18.44 -7.07
CA ILE A 131 12.35 -18.00 -8.01
C ILE A 131 13.75 -18.33 -7.48
N LEU A 132 13.96 -18.22 -6.16
CA LEU A 132 15.25 -18.48 -5.53
C LEU A 132 15.47 -19.96 -5.18
N GLY A 133 14.47 -20.83 -5.39
CA GLY A 133 14.54 -22.25 -4.98
C GLY A 133 14.58 -22.43 -3.45
N VAL A 134 14.03 -21.48 -2.69
CA VAL A 134 13.95 -21.52 -1.22
C VAL A 134 12.60 -22.11 -0.81
N ASN A 135 12.62 -23.05 0.15
CA ASN A 135 11.37 -23.52 0.75
C ASN A 135 10.69 -22.35 1.49
N PRO A 136 9.40 -22.04 1.24
CA PRO A 136 8.66 -21.01 1.96
C PRO A 136 8.72 -21.19 3.50
N ASP A 137 8.73 -22.42 4.00
CA ASP A 137 8.85 -22.71 5.44
C ASP A 137 10.22 -22.31 6.02
N ALA A 138 11.23 -22.08 5.17
CA ALA A 138 12.55 -21.58 5.56
C ALA A 138 12.66 -20.05 5.42
N THR A 139 11.54 -19.33 5.36
CA THR A 139 11.53 -17.88 5.27
C THR A 139 11.09 -17.26 6.60
N MET A 140 11.59 -16.06 6.89
CA MET A 140 11.12 -15.22 8.00
C MET A 140 10.62 -13.88 7.47
N ALA A 141 9.48 -13.43 7.97
CA ALA A 141 8.94 -12.11 7.67
C ALA A 141 8.73 -11.32 8.95
N ILE A 142 9.06 -10.03 8.91
CA ILE A 142 8.91 -9.12 10.05
C ILE A 142 8.04 -7.93 9.61
N GLY A 143 7.03 -7.57 10.41
CA GLY A 143 6.14 -6.48 10.08
C GLY A 143 5.49 -5.82 11.29
N ASP A 144 4.82 -4.68 11.09
CA ASP A 144 4.23 -3.90 12.19
C ASP A 144 2.81 -3.36 11.89
N THR A 145 2.36 -3.40 10.64
CA THR A 145 1.07 -2.86 10.24
C THR A 145 0.21 -3.87 9.48
N GLU A 146 -1.07 -3.56 9.31
CA GLU A 146 -2.03 -4.48 8.66
C GLU A 146 -1.61 -4.91 7.24
N ASN A 147 -0.86 -4.05 6.52
CA ASN A 147 -0.36 -4.40 5.20
C ASN A 147 0.73 -5.50 5.22
N ASP A 148 1.25 -5.84 6.40
CA ASP A 148 2.24 -6.90 6.63
C ASP A 148 1.60 -8.24 7.03
N LEU A 149 0.31 -8.26 7.37
CA LEU A 149 -0.36 -9.50 7.78
C LEU A 149 -0.16 -10.64 6.78
N ALA A 150 -0.36 -10.34 5.49
CA ALA A 150 -0.24 -11.36 4.45
C ALA A 150 1.18 -11.96 4.33
N ILE A 151 2.24 -11.18 4.58
CA ILE A 151 3.62 -11.71 4.52
C ILE A 151 3.99 -12.44 5.81
N ILE A 152 3.52 -11.95 6.96
CA ILE A 152 3.69 -12.63 8.26
C ILE A 152 3.05 -14.03 8.22
N GLU A 153 1.84 -14.14 7.69
CA GLU A 153 1.13 -15.42 7.56
C GLU A 153 1.68 -16.34 6.47
N ALA A 154 2.37 -15.78 5.48
CA ALA A 154 2.92 -16.55 4.36
C ALA A 154 4.32 -17.09 4.61
N ALA A 155 5.04 -16.54 5.57
CA ALA A 155 6.39 -16.96 5.94
C ALA A 155 6.37 -18.22 6.80
N GLY A 156 7.48 -18.94 6.83
CA GLY A 156 7.70 -20.05 7.77
C GLY A 156 7.81 -19.57 9.21
N ILE A 157 8.29 -18.33 9.42
CA ILE A 157 8.32 -17.65 10.71
C ILE A 157 7.79 -16.23 10.50
N GLY A 158 6.60 -15.94 11.02
CA GLY A 158 6.00 -14.62 11.02
C GLY A 158 6.29 -13.86 12.31
N VAL A 159 6.94 -12.72 12.22
CA VAL A 159 7.34 -11.89 13.38
C VAL A 159 6.61 -10.56 13.38
N ALA A 160 5.96 -10.22 14.47
CA ALA A 160 5.42 -8.89 14.72
C ALA A 160 6.43 -8.03 15.49
N MET A 161 6.60 -6.79 15.08
CA MET A 161 7.36 -5.80 15.85
C MET A 161 6.65 -5.46 17.17
N GLY A 162 7.39 -5.13 18.22
CA GLY A 162 6.83 -4.74 19.52
C GLY A 162 5.91 -3.52 19.47
N ASN A 163 6.10 -2.63 18.50
CA ASN A 163 5.21 -1.49 18.21
C ASN A 163 4.08 -1.82 17.22
N ALA A 164 3.93 -3.07 16.81
CA ALA A 164 2.84 -3.48 15.92
C ALA A 164 1.47 -3.34 16.59
N THR A 165 0.41 -3.26 15.77
CA THR A 165 -0.97 -3.31 16.29
C THR A 165 -1.29 -4.67 16.91
N ASP A 166 -2.26 -4.71 17.82
CA ASP A 166 -2.66 -5.97 18.46
C ASP A 166 -3.16 -7.00 17.43
N ALA A 167 -3.80 -6.56 16.36
CA ALA A 167 -4.23 -7.42 15.27
C ALA A 167 -3.05 -8.12 14.57
N VAL A 168 -1.95 -7.43 14.37
CA VAL A 168 -0.72 -7.98 13.76
C VAL A 168 -0.03 -8.93 14.74
N LYS A 169 0.10 -8.54 16.03
CA LYS A 169 0.69 -9.39 17.07
C LYS A 169 -0.06 -10.70 17.24
N ALA A 170 -1.39 -10.67 17.15
CA ALA A 170 -2.23 -11.86 17.30
C ALA A 170 -2.10 -12.88 16.16
N ARG A 171 -1.51 -12.50 15.04
CA ARG A 171 -1.35 -13.35 13.83
C ARG A 171 0.11 -13.77 13.59
N ALA A 172 1.05 -13.26 14.36
CA ALA A 172 2.46 -13.59 14.27
C ALA A 172 2.81 -14.78 15.18
N ASP A 173 3.81 -15.55 14.77
CA ASP A 173 4.36 -16.64 15.57
C ASP A 173 5.18 -16.11 16.76
N TYR A 174 5.77 -14.92 16.59
CA TYR A 174 6.62 -14.29 17.60
C TYR A 174 6.45 -12.76 17.61
N VAL A 175 6.58 -12.16 18.79
CA VAL A 175 6.61 -10.70 18.96
C VAL A 175 7.99 -10.29 19.43
N THR A 176 8.72 -9.56 18.59
CA THR A 176 10.04 -9.02 18.94
C THR A 176 9.94 -7.67 19.67
N THR A 177 11.07 -7.03 19.96
CA THR A 177 11.11 -5.69 20.57
C THR A 177 10.64 -4.60 19.57
N THR A 178 10.56 -3.35 20.03
CA THR A 178 10.09 -2.24 19.20
C THR A 178 11.14 -1.80 18.16
N ASN A 179 10.71 -1.03 17.17
CA ASN A 179 11.59 -0.42 16.18
C ASN A 179 12.65 0.53 16.78
N THR A 180 12.40 1.07 17.97
CA THR A 180 13.35 1.91 18.74
C THR A 180 14.26 1.10 19.67
N LYS A 181 14.12 -0.23 19.69
CA LYS A 181 14.90 -1.17 20.50
C LYS A 181 15.45 -2.32 19.66
N ASP A 182 15.81 -2.02 18.41
CA ASP A 182 16.46 -2.94 17.47
C ASP A 182 15.69 -4.27 17.25
N GLY A 183 14.33 -4.19 17.19
CA GLY A 183 13.47 -5.37 17.12
C GLY A 183 13.74 -6.28 15.93
N VAL A 184 14.16 -5.74 14.78
CA VAL A 184 14.55 -6.56 13.61
C VAL A 184 15.82 -7.37 13.93
N ALA A 185 16.84 -6.73 14.49
CA ALA A 185 18.08 -7.41 14.88
C ALA A 185 17.80 -8.50 15.93
N ALA A 186 17.02 -8.19 16.95
CA ALA A 186 16.64 -9.16 17.98
C ALA A 186 15.91 -10.39 17.40
N ALA A 187 15.05 -10.22 16.41
CA ALA A 187 14.40 -11.34 15.74
C ALA A 187 15.38 -12.18 14.92
N ILE A 188 16.34 -11.55 14.22
CA ILE A 188 17.38 -12.25 13.45
C ILE A 188 18.29 -13.03 14.39
N GLU A 189 18.74 -12.44 15.49
CA GLU A 189 19.56 -13.12 16.51
C GLU A 189 18.83 -14.31 17.13
N HIS A 190 17.51 -14.19 17.35
CA HIS A 190 16.73 -15.26 17.98
C HIS A 190 16.50 -16.48 17.07
N PHE A 191 16.31 -16.29 15.76
CA PHE A 191 15.89 -17.35 14.85
C PHE A 191 16.97 -17.81 13.85
N ILE A 192 18.00 -17.01 13.62
CA ILE A 192 18.97 -17.25 12.52
C ILE A 192 20.39 -17.43 13.05
N LEU A 193 20.78 -16.75 14.12
CA LEU A 193 22.12 -16.78 14.71
C LEU A 193 22.15 -17.61 16.00
#